data_9ed0b23a4dd88dcc8870714964ab89d1
#
_entry.id   9ed0b23a4dd88dcc8870714964ab89d1
#
_cell.length_a   1.000
_cell.length_b   1.000
_cell.length_c   1.000
_cell.angle_alpha   90.00
_cell.angle_beta   90.00
_cell.angle_gamma   90.00
#
_symmetry.space_group_name_H-M   'P 1'
#
loop_
_entity.id
_entity.type
_entity.pdbx_description
1 polymer ?
#
loop_
_entity_poly.entity_id
_entity_poly.type
_entity_poly.pdbx_seq_one_letter_code
_entity_poly.pdbx_strand_id
1 'polypeptide(L)'
;MGWWQAIGALTATERLAALGALICAAATVLPWYKAPIGGLVKTGLGSFGFAMAAQLITAGAAIALLIQVGRGRRPPLPLHVGALLAAAGFWAGGIVVYLMFDRPQFELAGFNQDYALAHGIFVALGGAALLAMAGLRIRHVERVRERRN
;
A
#
# COMPACT_ATOMS: atom_id res chain seq x y z
N MET A 1 -3.85 -23.42 13.67
CA MET A 1 -3.53 -22.08 14.21
C MET A 1 -4.45 -21.06 13.56
N GLY A 2 -5.30 -20.39 14.35
CA GLY A 2 -6.24 -19.41 13.84
C GLY A 2 -5.52 -18.14 13.33
N TRP A 3 -6.16 -17.36 12.48
CA TRP A 3 -5.58 -16.11 11.95
C TRP A 3 -5.23 -15.08 13.04
N TRP A 4 -6.01 -15.02 14.13
CA TRP A 4 -5.71 -14.19 15.29
C TRP A 4 -4.39 -14.55 15.97
N GLN A 5 -4.10 -15.85 16.10
CA GLN A 5 -2.85 -16.33 16.66
C GLN A 5 -1.66 -15.99 15.77
N ALA A 6 -1.85 -16.05 14.44
CA ALA A 6 -0.83 -15.66 13.47
C ALA A 6 -0.48 -14.16 13.60
N ILE A 7 -1.49 -13.28 13.74
CA ILE A 7 -1.27 -11.84 13.95
C ILE A 7 -0.54 -11.59 15.28
N GLY A 8 -0.90 -12.32 16.33
CA GLY A 8 -0.25 -12.22 17.65
C GLY A 8 1.22 -12.61 17.62
N ALA A 9 1.63 -13.52 16.74
CA ALA A 9 3.00 -14.00 16.58
C ALA A 9 3.91 -13.03 15.79
N LEU A 10 3.34 -12.01 15.11
CA LEU A 10 4.11 -11.03 14.35
C LEU A 10 4.94 -10.12 15.28
N THR A 11 6.16 -9.84 14.84
CA THR A 11 7.01 -8.82 15.46
C THR A 11 6.43 -7.42 15.30
N ALA A 12 6.89 -6.45 16.09
CA ALA A 12 6.43 -5.06 15.99
C ALA A 12 6.62 -4.49 14.56
N THR A 13 7.74 -4.80 13.90
CA THR A 13 8.02 -4.32 12.54
C THR A 13 7.09 -4.97 11.51
N GLU A 14 6.76 -6.26 11.66
CA GLU A 14 5.81 -6.95 10.78
C GLU A 14 4.39 -6.43 10.97
N ARG A 15 4.00 -6.05 12.20
CA ARG A 15 2.72 -5.37 12.47
C ARG A 15 2.67 -3.99 11.81
N LEU A 16 3.77 -3.23 11.81
CA LEU A 16 3.86 -1.96 11.07
C LEU A 16 3.70 -2.17 9.56
N ALA A 17 4.28 -3.23 9.00
CA ALA A 17 4.08 -3.58 7.60
C ALA A 17 2.61 -3.92 7.31
N ALA A 18 1.96 -4.70 8.18
CA ALA A 18 0.54 -5.02 8.07
C ALA A 18 -0.34 -3.75 8.14
N LEU A 19 -0.04 -2.83 9.06
CA LEU A 19 -0.71 -1.55 9.16
C LEU A 19 -0.56 -0.72 7.88
N GLY A 20 0.66 -0.63 7.32
CA GLY A 20 0.91 0.04 6.05
C GLY A 20 0.08 -0.52 4.90
N ALA A 21 0.01 -1.85 4.78
CA ALA A 21 -0.81 -2.52 3.77
C ALA A 21 -2.32 -2.25 3.97
N LEU A 22 -2.81 -2.26 5.22
CA LEU A 22 -4.21 -1.93 5.54
C LEU A 22 -4.55 -0.48 5.21
N ILE A 23 -3.64 0.46 5.52
CA ILE A 23 -3.80 1.87 5.17
C ILE A 23 -3.87 2.03 3.64
N CYS A 24 -3.00 1.36 2.87
CA CYS A 24 -3.06 1.36 1.41
C CYS A 24 -4.40 0.86 0.88
N ALA A 25 -4.93 -0.23 1.45
CA ALA A 25 -6.22 -0.78 1.05
C ALA A 25 -7.38 0.17 1.41
N ALA A 26 -7.41 0.68 2.64
CA ALA A 26 -8.46 1.60 3.09
C ALA A 26 -8.45 2.93 2.32
N ALA A 27 -7.26 3.42 1.94
CA ALA A 27 -7.13 4.65 1.19
C ALA A 27 -7.83 4.61 -0.17
N THR A 28 -8.03 3.43 -0.77
CA THR A 28 -8.70 3.30 -2.09
C THR A 28 -10.15 3.78 -2.07
N VAL A 29 -10.82 3.74 -0.92
CA VAL A 29 -12.21 4.21 -0.75
C VAL A 29 -12.30 5.66 -0.27
N LEU A 30 -11.17 6.26 0.11
CA LEU A 30 -11.12 7.67 0.51
C LEU A 30 -11.20 8.61 -0.71
N PRO A 31 -11.57 9.88 -0.51
CA PRO A 31 -11.48 10.91 -1.55
C PRO A 31 -10.03 11.14 -2.00
N TRP A 32 -9.75 10.89 -3.27
CA TRP A 32 -8.44 11.14 -3.88
C TRP A 32 -8.40 12.46 -4.65
N TYR A 33 -9.55 12.84 -5.20
CA TYR A 33 -9.69 14.04 -6.02
C TYR A 33 -10.96 14.79 -5.66
N LYS A 34 -10.88 16.11 -5.72
CA LYS A 34 -11.99 17.03 -5.44
C LYS A 34 -12.07 18.07 -6.55
N ALA A 35 -13.24 18.28 -7.11
CA ALA A 35 -13.47 19.36 -8.06
C ALA A 35 -13.35 20.73 -7.33
N PRO A 36 -12.63 21.70 -7.91
CA PRO A 36 -12.50 23.04 -7.31
C PRO A 36 -13.85 23.75 -7.18
N ILE A 37 -14.78 23.46 -8.08
CA ILE A 37 -16.12 24.04 -8.17
C ILE A 37 -17.16 22.92 -8.14
N GLY A 38 -18.28 23.13 -7.45
CA GLY A 38 -19.39 22.15 -7.41
C GLY A 38 -19.24 21.02 -6.38
N GLY A 39 -18.12 20.92 -5.66
CA GLY A 39 -17.93 20.00 -4.55
C GLY A 39 -17.91 18.50 -4.93
N LEU A 40 -17.82 18.16 -6.22
CA LEU A 40 -17.73 16.76 -6.69
C LEU A 40 -16.45 16.12 -6.17
N VAL A 41 -16.58 14.92 -5.61
CA VAL A 41 -15.49 14.15 -5.05
C VAL A 41 -15.38 12.81 -5.78
N LYS A 42 -14.16 12.43 -6.15
CA LYS A 42 -13.87 11.10 -6.68
C LYS A 42 -13.00 10.32 -5.70
N THR A 43 -13.44 9.10 -5.39
CA THR A 43 -12.63 8.14 -4.62
C THR A 43 -11.57 7.51 -5.50
N GLY A 44 -10.57 6.86 -4.90
CA GLY A 44 -9.56 6.10 -5.65
C GLY A 44 -10.21 5.09 -6.60
N LEU A 45 -11.11 4.26 -6.08
CA LEU A 45 -11.85 3.25 -6.88
C LEU A 45 -12.71 3.86 -7.99
N GLY A 46 -13.30 5.03 -7.75
CA GLY A 46 -14.13 5.72 -8.75
C GLY A 46 -13.35 6.44 -9.84
N SER A 47 -12.02 6.59 -9.68
CA SER A 47 -11.19 7.34 -10.64
C SER A 47 -10.42 6.43 -11.59
N PHE A 48 -9.75 5.39 -11.06
CA PHE A 48 -8.84 4.52 -11.82
C PHE A 48 -8.97 3.06 -11.36
N GLY A 49 -10.02 2.38 -11.81
CA GLY A 49 -10.36 1.02 -11.38
C GLY A 49 -9.19 0.03 -11.48
N PHE A 50 -8.42 0.05 -12.59
CA PHE A 50 -7.28 -0.86 -12.78
C PHE A 50 -6.12 -0.57 -11.79
N ALA A 51 -5.73 0.68 -11.62
CA ALA A 51 -4.66 1.06 -10.70
C ALA A 51 -5.06 0.75 -9.24
N MET A 52 -6.32 0.96 -8.89
CA MET A 52 -6.82 0.63 -7.55
C MET A 52 -6.93 -0.89 -7.33
N ALA A 53 -7.28 -1.65 -8.36
CA ALA A 53 -7.22 -3.12 -8.28
C ALA A 53 -5.79 -3.60 -8.03
N ALA A 54 -4.80 -3.05 -8.75
CA ALA A 54 -3.39 -3.34 -8.51
C ALA A 54 -2.94 -2.98 -7.08
N GLN A 55 -3.39 -1.84 -6.56
CA GLN A 55 -3.14 -1.41 -5.18
C GLN A 55 -3.73 -2.40 -4.15
N LEU A 56 -4.99 -2.81 -4.34
CA LEU A 56 -5.67 -3.77 -3.46
C LEU A 56 -5.02 -5.16 -3.51
N ILE A 57 -4.63 -5.63 -4.70
CA ILE A 57 -3.93 -6.91 -4.87
C ILE A 57 -2.58 -6.86 -4.14
N THR A 58 -1.83 -5.76 -4.28
CA THR A 58 -0.55 -5.57 -3.61
C THR A 58 -0.70 -5.58 -2.09
N ALA A 59 -1.67 -4.85 -1.56
CA ALA A 59 -1.98 -4.83 -0.12
C ALA A 59 -2.42 -6.21 0.38
N GLY A 60 -3.29 -6.89 -0.35
CA GLY A 60 -3.76 -8.24 -0.04
C GLY A 60 -2.62 -9.26 -0.04
N ALA A 61 -1.72 -9.21 -1.03
CA ALA A 61 -0.55 -10.07 -1.10
C ALA A 61 0.41 -9.83 0.08
N ALA A 62 0.66 -8.58 0.46
CA ALA A 62 1.48 -8.24 1.61
C ALA A 62 0.88 -8.78 2.92
N ILE A 63 -0.43 -8.64 3.12
CA ILE A 63 -1.14 -9.19 4.29
C ILE A 63 -1.08 -10.73 4.29
N ALA A 64 -1.33 -11.37 3.15
CA ALA A 64 -1.27 -12.83 3.04
C ALA A 64 0.13 -13.37 3.36
N LEU A 65 1.18 -12.70 2.88
CA LEU A 65 2.57 -13.01 3.21
C LEU A 65 2.84 -12.91 4.72
N LEU A 66 2.39 -11.83 5.36
CA LEU A 66 2.56 -11.62 6.79
C LEU A 66 1.80 -12.68 7.63
N ILE A 67 0.61 -13.08 7.21
CA ILE A 67 -0.14 -14.18 7.86
C ILE A 67 0.64 -15.50 7.74
N GLN A 68 1.26 -15.79 6.60
CA GLN A 68 2.10 -17.00 6.44
C GLN A 68 3.31 -16.96 7.38
N VAL A 69 3.99 -15.82 7.47
CA VAL A 69 5.12 -15.61 8.40
C VAL A 69 4.67 -15.81 9.85
N GLY A 70 3.55 -15.22 10.26
CA GLY A 70 3.00 -15.39 11.59
C GLY A 70 2.60 -16.83 11.93
N ARG A 71 2.30 -17.66 10.90
CA ARG A 71 2.08 -19.12 11.04
C ARG A 71 3.38 -19.93 11.06
N GLY A 72 4.55 -19.30 11.02
CA GLY A 72 5.83 -19.97 10.95
C GLY A 72 6.11 -20.66 9.61
N ARG A 73 5.34 -20.36 8.57
CA ARG A 73 5.55 -20.91 7.23
C ARG A 73 6.54 -20.02 6.47
N ARG A 74 7.56 -20.64 5.90
CA ARG A 74 8.45 -19.92 4.97
C ARG A 74 7.75 -19.75 3.63
N PRO A 75 7.81 -18.54 3.03
CA PRO A 75 7.27 -18.34 1.69
C PRO A 75 7.98 -19.28 0.70
N PRO A 76 7.28 -19.82 -0.32
CA PRO A 76 7.84 -20.75 -1.29
C PRO A 76 8.86 -20.13 -2.24
N LEU A 77 9.07 -18.83 -2.14
CA LEU A 77 10.01 -18.07 -2.97
C LEU A 77 11.39 -17.99 -2.28
N PRO A 78 12.50 -18.08 -3.04
CA PRO A 78 13.86 -17.91 -2.50
C PRO A 78 14.19 -16.45 -2.17
N LEU A 79 13.20 -15.64 -1.85
CA LEU A 79 13.32 -14.22 -1.58
C LEU A 79 13.05 -13.92 -0.10
N HIS A 80 13.79 -12.97 0.43
CA HIS A 80 13.58 -12.47 1.79
C HIS A 80 12.20 -11.81 1.93
N VAL A 81 11.50 -12.12 3.00
CA VAL A 81 10.18 -11.54 3.31
C VAL A 81 10.25 -10.01 3.33
N GLY A 82 11.28 -9.46 3.97
CA GLY A 82 11.50 -8.03 4.02
C GLY A 82 11.70 -7.40 2.64
N ALA A 83 12.36 -8.09 1.70
CA ALA A 83 12.52 -7.61 0.33
C ALA A 83 11.19 -7.55 -0.44
N LEU A 84 10.35 -8.57 -0.27
CA LEU A 84 9.02 -8.62 -0.90
C LEU A 84 8.10 -7.50 -0.38
N LEU A 85 8.08 -7.28 0.94
CA LEU A 85 7.30 -6.21 1.56
C LEU A 85 7.79 -4.83 1.14
N ALA A 86 9.12 -4.62 1.07
CA ALA A 86 9.69 -3.38 0.58
C ALA A 86 9.31 -3.12 -0.88
N ALA A 87 9.44 -4.13 -1.75
CA ALA A 87 9.04 -4.03 -3.16
C ALA A 87 7.55 -3.71 -3.30
N ALA A 88 6.68 -4.34 -2.51
CA ALA A 88 5.25 -4.05 -2.48
C ALA A 88 4.97 -2.58 -2.07
N GLY A 89 5.67 -2.08 -1.06
CA GLY A 89 5.57 -0.68 -0.63
C GLY A 89 6.04 0.31 -1.69
N PHE A 90 7.18 0.07 -2.34
CA PHE A 90 7.68 0.90 -3.44
C PHE A 90 6.75 0.87 -4.65
N TRP A 91 6.22 -0.31 -5.00
CA TRP A 91 5.26 -0.46 -6.09
C TRP A 91 3.97 0.32 -5.81
N ALA A 92 3.39 0.15 -4.61
CA ALA A 92 2.22 0.88 -4.18
C ALA A 92 2.46 2.40 -4.19
N GLY A 93 3.61 2.85 -3.68
CA GLY A 93 4.02 4.26 -3.70
C GLY A 93 4.19 4.79 -5.12
N GLY A 94 4.77 4.02 -6.02
CA GLY A 94 4.92 4.38 -7.44
C GLY A 94 3.58 4.59 -8.14
N ILE A 95 2.59 3.72 -7.89
CA ILE A 95 1.22 3.89 -8.39
C ILE A 95 0.63 5.20 -7.86
N VAL A 96 0.74 5.46 -6.56
CA VAL A 96 0.19 6.68 -5.95
C VAL A 96 0.84 7.93 -6.53
N VAL A 97 2.17 7.95 -6.64
CA VAL A 97 2.91 9.07 -7.23
C VAL A 97 2.50 9.29 -8.69
N TYR A 98 2.39 8.23 -9.48
CA TYR A 98 1.91 8.33 -10.85
C TYR A 98 0.54 9.00 -10.92
N LEU A 99 -0.41 8.58 -10.08
CA LEU A 99 -1.77 9.12 -10.03
C LEU A 99 -1.85 10.56 -9.48
N MET A 100 -0.82 11.05 -8.79
CA MET A 100 -0.73 12.47 -8.43
C MET A 100 -0.49 13.36 -9.64
N PHE A 101 0.18 12.85 -10.68
CA PHE A 101 0.45 13.58 -11.92
C PHE A 101 -0.64 13.32 -12.98
N ASP A 102 -1.11 12.09 -13.11
CA ASP A 102 -2.17 11.71 -14.03
C ASP A 102 -3.55 11.94 -13.39
N ARG A 103 -3.96 13.21 -13.38
CA ARG A 103 -5.22 13.64 -12.73
C ARG A 103 -6.39 13.49 -13.70
N PRO A 104 -7.56 13.02 -13.22
CA PRO A 104 -8.77 13.05 -14.02
C PRO A 104 -9.15 14.51 -14.31
N GLN A 105 -9.74 14.72 -15.48
CA GLN A 105 -10.24 16.01 -15.92
C GLN A 105 -11.77 16.03 -15.86
N PHE A 106 -12.33 17.22 -15.72
CA PHE A 106 -13.76 17.46 -15.87
C PHE A 106 -14.00 18.69 -16.74
N GLU A 107 -15.07 18.66 -17.49
CA GLU A 107 -15.46 19.76 -18.34
C GLU A 107 -16.32 20.76 -17.57
N LEU A 108 -15.91 22.01 -17.58
CA LEU A 108 -16.66 23.13 -17.02
C LEU A 108 -16.73 24.26 -18.04
N ALA A 109 -17.93 24.60 -18.49
CA ALA A 109 -18.18 25.69 -19.45
C ALA A 109 -17.34 25.59 -20.75
N GLY A 110 -17.07 24.37 -21.24
CA GLY A 110 -16.29 24.12 -22.45
C GLY A 110 -14.78 24.10 -22.24
N PHE A 111 -14.29 24.18 -20.99
CA PHE A 111 -12.88 24.08 -20.63
C PHE A 111 -12.62 22.83 -19.80
N ASN A 112 -11.58 22.07 -20.15
CA ASN A 112 -11.10 20.96 -19.34
C ASN A 112 -10.32 21.50 -18.14
N GLN A 113 -10.72 21.09 -16.93
CA GLN A 113 -10.04 21.43 -15.70
C GLN A 113 -9.64 20.17 -14.94
N ASP A 114 -8.47 20.22 -14.29
CA ASP A 114 -7.97 19.13 -13.47
C ASP A 114 -8.63 19.15 -12.09
N TYR A 115 -8.90 17.95 -11.56
CA TYR A 115 -9.28 17.81 -10.16
C TYR A 115 -8.10 18.18 -9.23
N ALA A 116 -8.41 18.82 -8.12
CA ALA A 116 -7.44 19.01 -7.04
C ALA A 116 -7.22 17.70 -6.26
N LEU A 117 -5.99 17.50 -5.75
CA LEU A 117 -5.67 16.36 -4.90
C LEU A 117 -6.42 16.47 -3.56
N ALA A 118 -6.98 15.35 -3.09
CA ALA A 118 -7.62 15.25 -1.79
C ALA A 118 -6.80 14.36 -0.85
N HIS A 119 -7.21 14.29 0.42
CA HIS A 119 -6.44 13.64 1.48
C HIS A 119 -6.19 12.14 1.28
N GLY A 120 -7.07 11.41 0.59
CA GLY A 120 -6.94 9.97 0.39
C GLY A 120 -5.65 9.55 -0.30
N ILE A 121 -5.17 10.37 -1.26
CA ILE A 121 -3.93 10.08 -1.98
C ILE A 121 -2.70 10.21 -1.07
N PHE A 122 -2.71 11.16 -0.14
CA PHE A 122 -1.63 11.33 0.85
C PHE A 122 -1.65 10.21 1.91
N VAL A 123 -2.84 9.75 2.31
CA VAL A 123 -3.00 8.59 3.19
C VAL A 123 -2.45 7.33 2.52
N ALA A 124 -2.75 7.12 1.23
CA ALA A 124 -2.20 6.00 0.46
C ALA A 124 -0.67 6.04 0.38
N LEU A 125 -0.10 7.24 0.12
CA LEU A 125 1.34 7.42 0.07
C LEU A 125 2.00 7.14 1.43
N GLY A 126 1.39 7.60 2.53
CA GLY A 126 1.84 7.30 3.89
C GLY A 126 1.83 5.81 4.20
N GLY A 127 0.77 5.10 3.80
CA GLY A 127 0.66 3.64 3.94
C GLY A 127 1.73 2.90 3.14
N ALA A 128 1.97 3.30 1.90
CA ALA A 128 3.00 2.73 1.05
C ALA A 128 4.42 2.96 1.61
N ALA A 129 4.71 4.16 2.10
CA ALA A 129 5.99 4.49 2.74
C ALA A 129 6.20 3.66 4.01
N LEU A 130 5.17 3.50 4.84
CA LEU A 130 5.23 2.68 6.05
C LEU A 130 5.52 1.22 5.71
N LEU A 131 4.85 0.66 4.70
CA LEU A 131 5.07 -0.71 4.22
C LEU A 131 6.49 -0.89 3.69
N ALA A 132 7.00 0.05 2.88
CA ALA A 132 8.36 0.01 2.34
C ALA A 132 9.42 0.07 3.45
N MET A 133 9.30 1.01 4.39
CA MET A 133 10.24 1.17 5.49
C MET A 133 10.26 -0.04 6.42
N ALA A 134 9.08 -0.59 6.75
CA ALA A 134 8.99 -1.81 7.56
C ALA A 134 9.65 -2.99 6.83
N GLY A 135 9.40 -3.16 5.53
CA GLY A 135 10.03 -4.18 4.71
C GLY A 135 11.55 -4.07 4.68
N LEU A 136 12.10 -2.86 4.51
CA LEU A 136 13.55 -2.61 4.54
C LEU A 136 14.18 -2.96 5.91
N ARG A 137 13.49 -2.64 7.02
CA ARG A 137 13.94 -3.01 8.37
C ARG A 137 13.96 -4.52 8.57
N ILE A 138 12.93 -5.23 8.16
CA ILE A 138 12.86 -6.70 8.22
C ILE A 138 14.02 -7.29 7.44
N ARG A 139 14.24 -6.84 6.20
CA ARG A 139 15.35 -7.28 5.35
C ARG A 139 16.72 -7.06 5.99
N HIS A 140 16.91 -5.92 6.66
CA HIS A 140 18.17 -5.64 7.37
C HIS A 140 18.43 -6.66 8.48
N VAL A 141 17.43 -6.97 9.29
CA VAL A 141 17.52 -7.96 10.38
C VAL A 141 17.80 -9.37 9.83
N GLU A 142 17.13 -9.77 8.74
CA GLU A 142 17.34 -11.06 8.06
C GLU A 142 18.81 -11.19 7.63
N ARG A 143 19.39 -10.19 6.97
CA ARG A 143 20.80 -10.18 6.53
C ARG A 143 21.80 -10.26 7.68
N VAL A 144 21.53 -9.59 8.79
CA VAL A 144 22.43 -9.65 9.97
C VAL A 144 22.44 -11.05 10.57
N ARG A 145 21.29 -11.74 10.60
CA ARG A 145 21.21 -13.13 11.08
C ARG A 145 22.00 -14.09 10.20
N GLU A 146 21.90 -13.97 8.87
CA GLU A 146 22.63 -14.81 7.92
C GLU A 146 24.15 -14.70 8.04
N ARG A 147 24.66 -13.52 8.36
CA ARG A 147 26.10 -13.30 8.54
C ARG A 147 26.66 -13.89 9.86
N ARG A 148 25.79 -14.23 10.80
CA ARG A 148 26.20 -14.77 12.12
C ARG A 148 26.16 -16.30 12.19
N ASN A 149 25.49 -16.93 11.24
CA ASN A 149 25.41 -18.39 11.09
C ASN A 149 26.41 -18.89 10.05
#